data_dcd660680b0700d09dfb0bf5d7454521
#
_entry.id   dcd660680b0700d09dfb0bf5d7454521
#
_cell.length_a   1.000
_cell.length_b   1.000
_cell.length_c   1.000
_cell.angle_alpha   90.00
_cell.angle_beta   90.00
_cell.angle_gamma   90.00
#
_symmetry.space_group_name_H-M   'P 1'
#
loop_
_entity.id
_entity.type
_entity.pdbx_description
1 polymer ?
#
loop_
_entity_poly.entity_id
_entity_poly.type
_entity_poly.pdbx_seq_one_letter_code
_entity_poly.pdbx_strand_id
1 'polypeptide(L)' 'EQDTERAREAYTQVARLYPGTPQAELAARRLAALAAGGTKGK' A
#
# COMPACT_ATOMS: atom_id res chain seq x y z
N GLU A 1 -4.79 -11.27 7.33
CA GLU A 1 -4.99 -12.15 6.45
C GLU A 1 -4.44 -11.94 5.11
N GLN A 2 -4.87 -12.69 4.16
CA GLN A 2 -4.31 -12.62 2.84
C GLN A 2 -4.66 -11.36 2.13
N ASP A 3 -5.78 -10.79 2.47
CA ASP A 3 -6.19 -9.56 1.81
C ASP A 3 -5.18 -8.46 2.03
N THR A 4 -4.66 -8.37 3.24
CA THR A 4 -3.70 -7.34 3.53
C THR A 4 -2.42 -7.56 2.76
N GLU A 5 -1.98 -8.79 2.68
CA GLU A 5 -0.76 -9.08 1.95
C GLU A 5 -0.92 -8.80 0.49
N ARG A 6 -2.06 -9.16 -0.05
CA ARG A 6 -2.30 -8.91 -1.44
C ARG A 6 -2.32 -7.43 -1.73
N ALA A 7 -2.99 -6.68 -0.90
CA ALA A 7 -3.04 -5.25 -1.09
C ALA A 7 -1.65 -4.67 -1.02
N ARG A 8 -0.85 -5.14 -0.09
CA ARG A 8 0.49 -4.63 0.04
C ARG A 8 1.30 -4.91 -1.22
N GLU A 9 1.18 -6.11 -1.73
CA GLU A 9 1.89 -6.45 -2.94
C GLU A 9 1.46 -5.57 -4.09
N ALA A 10 0.17 -5.39 -4.24
CA ALA A 10 -0.33 -4.58 -5.33
C ALA A 10 0.19 -3.16 -5.23
N TYR A 11 0.12 -2.58 -4.04
CA TYR A 11 0.59 -1.22 -3.87
C TYR A 11 2.08 -1.12 -4.10
N THR A 12 2.82 -2.12 -3.66
CA THR A 12 4.25 -2.12 -3.87
C THR A 12 4.57 -2.15 -5.36
N GLN A 13 3.83 -2.94 -6.10
CA GLN A 13 4.06 -3.02 -7.53
C GLN A 13 3.77 -1.70 -8.20
N VAL A 14 2.69 -1.06 -7.82
CA VAL A 14 2.35 0.22 -8.41
C VAL A 14 3.48 1.22 -8.15
N ALA A 15 4.00 1.23 -6.94
CA ALA A 15 5.06 2.16 -6.61
C ALA A 15 6.32 1.87 -7.40
N ARG A 16 6.53 0.61 -7.73
CA ARG A 16 7.71 0.25 -8.49
C ARG A 16 7.56 0.53 -9.96
N LEU A 17 6.41 0.18 -10.50
CA LEU A 17 6.18 0.31 -11.92
C LEU A 17 5.93 1.75 -12.33
N TYR A 18 5.30 2.49 -11.46
CA TYR A 18 4.95 3.86 -11.79
C TYR A 18 5.47 4.83 -10.74
N PRO A 19 6.78 4.89 -10.57
CA PRO A 19 7.35 5.80 -9.57
C PRO A 19 7.14 7.25 -10.00
N GLY A 20 6.84 8.09 -9.04
CA GLY A 20 6.66 9.49 -9.35
C GLY A 20 5.29 9.83 -9.85
N THR A 21 4.37 8.90 -9.84
CA THR A 21 3.02 9.18 -10.27
C THR A 21 2.11 9.37 -9.07
N PRO A 22 0.97 10.01 -9.26
CA PRO A 22 0.03 10.15 -8.15
C PRO A 22 -0.42 8.81 -7.60
N GLN A 23 -0.53 7.81 -8.47
CA GLN A 23 -0.91 6.50 -8.00
C GLN A 23 0.15 5.91 -7.10
N ALA A 24 1.42 6.12 -7.44
CA ALA A 24 2.49 5.61 -6.60
C ALA A 24 2.44 6.27 -5.23
N GLU A 25 2.13 7.55 -5.21
CA GLU A 25 2.02 8.24 -3.93
C GLU A 25 0.88 7.68 -3.11
N LEU A 26 -0.24 7.46 -3.76
CA LEU A 26 -1.36 6.86 -3.07
C LEU A 26 -0.99 5.49 -2.54
N ALA A 27 -0.34 4.71 -3.35
CA ALA A 27 0.07 3.37 -2.93
C ALA A 27 0.99 3.46 -1.72
N ALA A 28 1.90 4.39 -1.72
CA ALA A 28 2.82 4.52 -0.61
C ALA A 28 2.07 4.87 0.66
N ARG A 29 1.08 5.75 0.54
CA ARG A 29 0.28 6.11 1.70
C ARG A 29 -0.45 4.91 2.24
N ARG A 30 -1.09 4.15 1.36
CA ARG A 30 -1.81 2.99 1.80
C ARG A 30 -0.89 1.96 2.41
N LEU A 31 0.30 1.83 1.83
CA LEU A 31 1.26 0.91 2.40
C LEU A 31 1.64 1.33 3.81
N ALA A 32 1.86 2.61 3.99
CA ALA A 32 2.22 3.09 5.32
C ALA A 32 1.09 2.82 6.31
N ALA A 33 -0.13 3.00 5.87
CA ALA A 33 -1.25 2.75 6.74
C ALA A 33 -1.33 1.28 7.11
N LEU A 34 -1.09 0.42 6.15
CA LEU A 34 -1.12 -1.01 6.43
C LEU A 34 -0.02 -1.39 7.38
N ALA A 35 1.16 -0.85 7.15
CA ALA A 35 2.30 -1.21 8.00
C ALA A 35 2.11 -0.66 9.40
N ALA A 36 1.45 0.47 9.51
CA ALA A 36 1.28 1.07 10.80
C ALA A 36 0.25 0.35 11.65
N GLY A 37 -0.25 -0.72 11.21
CA GLY A 37 -1.19 -1.37 12.02
C GLY A 37 -2.38 -1.67 11.25
N GLY A 38 -2.52 -1.08 10.21
CA GLY A 38 -3.53 -1.42 9.35
C GLY A 38 -4.85 -1.15 9.88
N THR A 39 -5.23 -1.47 10.66
CA THR A 39 -6.52 -1.42 10.96
C THR A 39 -6.82 -0.56 11.93
N LYS A 40 -6.85 -0.17 12.02
CA LYS A 40 -7.23 0.45 12.74
C LYS A 40 -8.12 0.08 13.45
N GLY A 41 -8.34 -0.18 13.78
CA GLY A 41 -9.07 -0.66 14.41
C GLY A 41 -9.55 -0.32 15.43
N LYS A 42 -9.43 -0.03 15.63
CA LYS A 42 -9.71 0.14 16.46
C LYS A 42 -9.96 0.37 16.66
#